data_5b79d22972c0f38562c609a84a0f6120
#
_entry.id   5b79d22972c0f38562c609a84a0f6120
#
_cell.length_a   1.000
_cell.length_b   1.000
_cell.length_c   1.000
_cell.angle_alpha   90.00
_cell.angle_beta   90.00
_cell.angle_gamma   90.00
#
_symmetry.space_group_name_H-M   'P 1'
#
loop_
_entity.id
_entity.type
_entity.pdbx_description
1 polymer ?
#
loop_
_entity_poly.entity_id
_entity_poly.type
_entity_poly.pdbx_seq_one_letter_code
_entity_poly.pdbx_strand_id
1 'polypeptide(L)'
;IVDNFPIFDFAYGPGVDQVITGKMGSDGRPTHRQFGNLLISRGPIRYVRHHLLPKFASIGPLSIQRSVLECAIQTECGPIRFYSLHLTHLSAETRMPQVHSLLRLHRDAQIEGPPVCGDANGGYWHDGVAQEPTPDAAILLGDFNFQPNSREYSEIVGPLSPYGGRITHPLGFVDAWVMADGEDDSGYTAEVEDAPARLDYAFVSASLCDRIRSCWVDHH
;
A
#
# COMPACT_ATOMS: atom_id res chain seq x y z
N ILE A 1 -11.38 15.60 -6.62
CA ILE A 1 -11.51 14.70 -5.44
C ILE A 1 -12.19 15.47 -4.31
N VAL A 2 -11.69 16.65 -3.92
CA VAL A 2 -12.24 17.45 -2.81
C VAL A 2 -13.74 17.72 -2.99
N ASP A 3 -14.17 18.06 -4.20
CA ASP A 3 -15.56 18.37 -4.51
C ASP A 3 -16.50 17.15 -4.38
N ASN A 4 -15.97 15.94 -4.59
CA ASN A 4 -16.75 14.69 -4.52
C ASN A 4 -16.72 14.06 -3.12
N PHE A 5 -15.73 14.40 -2.28
CA PHE A 5 -15.53 13.83 -0.94
C PHE A 5 -15.22 14.94 0.10
N PRO A 6 -16.14 15.88 0.34
CA PRO A 6 -15.84 17.08 1.12
C PRO A 6 -15.56 16.84 2.61
N ILE A 7 -15.92 15.67 3.13
CA ILE A 7 -15.73 15.29 4.55
C ILE A 7 -14.58 14.29 4.74
N PHE A 8 -13.83 13.98 3.67
CA PHE A 8 -12.73 13.04 3.71
C PHE A 8 -11.40 13.77 3.61
N ASP A 9 -10.41 13.26 4.33
CA ASP A 9 -9.02 13.58 4.10
C ASP A 9 -8.44 12.70 2.98
N PHE A 10 -7.44 13.17 2.25
CA PHE A 10 -6.86 12.40 1.16
C PHE A 10 -5.37 12.69 0.96
N ALA A 11 -4.67 11.71 0.41
CA ALA A 11 -3.29 11.85 -0.06
C ALA A 11 -3.13 11.18 -1.44
N TYR A 12 -2.33 11.79 -2.30
CA TYR A 12 -1.94 11.23 -3.59
C TYR A 12 -0.42 11.18 -3.72
N GLY A 13 0.11 10.03 -4.14
CA GLY A 13 1.55 9.78 -4.29
C GLY A 13 1.89 9.32 -5.70
N PRO A 14 2.42 10.20 -6.60
CA PRO A 14 2.85 9.77 -7.91
C PRO A 14 4.13 8.94 -7.85
N GLY A 15 4.14 7.82 -8.56
CA GLY A 15 5.36 7.09 -8.91
C GLY A 15 5.98 7.62 -10.20
N VAL A 16 5.14 8.18 -11.08
CA VAL A 16 5.53 8.82 -12.32
C VAL A 16 4.90 10.19 -12.41
N ASP A 17 5.70 11.16 -12.82
CA ASP A 17 5.25 12.50 -13.22
C ASP A 17 6.07 12.93 -14.45
N GLN A 18 5.45 12.96 -15.62
CA GLN A 18 6.10 13.22 -16.89
C GLN A 18 5.35 14.26 -17.70
N VAL A 19 6.10 15.17 -18.35
CA VAL A 19 5.56 16.13 -19.31
C VAL A 19 5.00 15.39 -20.53
N ILE A 20 3.80 15.76 -20.94
CA ILE A 20 3.23 15.33 -22.21
C ILE A 20 3.75 16.24 -23.32
N THR A 21 4.57 15.67 -24.21
CA THR A 21 5.17 16.42 -25.33
C THR A 21 4.10 17.10 -26.18
N GLY A 22 4.29 18.40 -26.42
CA GLY A 22 3.41 19.19 -27.27
C GLY A 22 2.05 19.56 -26.66
N LYS A 23 1.80 19.24 -25.38
CA LYS A 23 0.59 19.67 -24.68
C LYS A 23 0.89 20.77 -23.66
N MET A 24 0.13 21.86 -23.79
CA MET A 24 0.15 22.98 -22.84
C MET A 24 -1.20 23.10 -22.14
N GLY A 25 -1.19 23.42 -20.86
CA GLY A 25 -2.38 23.79 -20.11
C GLY A 25 -2.90 25.17 -20.49
N SER A 26 -4.09 25.51 -20.03
CA SER A 26 -4.70 26.84 -20.22
C SER A 26 -3.91 27.96 -19.54
N ASP A 27 -3.06 27.63 -18.58
CA ASP A 27 -2.15 28.52 -17.86
C ASP A 27 -0.79 28.71 -18.56
N GLY A 28 -0.60 28.13 -19.74
CA GLY A 28 0.64 28.20 -20.53
C GLY A 28 1.76 27.30 -20.02
N ARG A 29 1.50 26.39 -19.05
CA ARG A 29 2.48 25.43 -18.55
C ARG A 29 2.38 24.08 -19.26
N PRO A 30 3.47 23.29 -19.33
CA PRO A 30 3.40 21.94 -19.84
C PRO A 30 2.38 21.09 -19.07
N THR A 31 1.59 20.31 -19.78
CA THR A 31 0.67 19.33 -19.17
C THR A 31 1.46 18.09 -18.75
N HIS A 32 1.17 17.57 -17.55
CA HIS A 32 1.79 16.39 -17.00
C HIS A 32 0.85 15.18 -17.05
N ARG A 33 1.44 14.00 -17.22
CA ARG A 33 0.81 12.71 -16.99
C ARG A 33 1.38 12.11 -15.72
N GLN A 34 0.52 11.85 -14.76
CA GLN A 34 0.88 11.22 -13.50
C GLN A 34 0.29 9.82 -13.41
N PHE A 35 1.03 8.92 -12.76
CA PHE A 35 0.58 7.60 -12.35
C PHE A 35 1.06 7.33 -10.92
N GLY A 36 0.14 6.98 -10.03
CA GLY A 36 0.45 6.81 -8.62
C GLY A 36 -0.72 6.24 -7.83
N ASN A 37 -0.62 6.30 -6.51
CA ASN A 37 -1.60 5.77 -5.58
C ASN A 37 -2.35 6.90 -4.88
N LEU A 38 -3.63 6.67 -4.62
CA LEU A 38 -4.51 7.57 -3.88
C LEU A 38 -4.99 6.85 -2.62
N LEU A 39 -5.11 7.60 -1.53
CA LEU A 39 -5.78 7.16 -0.32
C LEU A 39 -6.77 8.23 0.10
N ILE A 40 -7.99 7.81 0.43
CA ILE A 40 -9.06 8.67 0.93
C ILE A 40 -9.49 8.12 2.30
N SER A 41 -9.61 8.97 3.30
CA SER A 41 -9.89 8.58 4.68
C SER A 41 -10.95 9.44 5.33
N ARG A 42 -11.82 8.84 6.14
CA ARG A 42 -12.70 9.58 7.07
C ARG A 42 -11.95 10.06 8.31
N GLY A 43 -10.94 9.33 8.73
CA GLY A 43 -10.06 9.73 9.83
C GLY A 43 -8.97 10.68 9.34
N PRO A 44 -8.47 11.57 10.20
CA PRO A 44 -7.40 12.50 9.81
C PRO A 44 -6.10 11.75 9.49
N ILE A 45 -5.48 12.14 8.38
CA ILE A 45 -4.14 11.67 7.98
C ILE A 45 -3.12 12.48 8.77
N ARG A 46 -2.36 11.81 9.64
CA ARG A 46 -1.37 12.43 10.52
C ARG A 46 -0.08 12.80 9.80
N TYR A 47 0.38 11.89 8.92
CA TYR A 47 1.51 12.13 8.03
C TYR A 47 1.42 11.26 6.77
N VAL A 48 2.17 11.65 5.76
CA VAL A 48 2.28 10.96 4.48
C VAL A 48 3.75 10.74 4.14
N ARG A 49 4.08 9.57 3.61
CA ARG A 49 5.37 9.25 3.01
C ARG A 49 5.20 8.65 1.63
N HIS A 50 6.13 8.96 0.75
CA HIS A 50 6.16 8.44 -0.62
C HIS A 50 7.39 7.56 -0.81
N HIS A 51 7.18 6.31 -1.22
CA HIS A 51 8.25 5.36 -1.45
C HIS A 51 8.22 4.88 -2.89
N LEU A 52 9.31 5.03 -3.62
CA LEU A 52 9.47 4.43 -4.94
C LEU A 52 9.87 2.97 -4.79
N LEU A 53 9.21 2.08 -5.52
CA LEU A 53 9.54 0.65 -5.55
C LEU A 53 10.62 0.35 -6.59
N PRO A 54 11.41 -0.71 -6.40
CA PRO A 54 12.37 -1.18 -7.40
C PRO A 54 11.73 -1.35 -8.77
N LYS A 55 12.43 -0.92 -9.82
CA LYS A 55 11.97 -0.96 -11.21
C LYS A 55 13.08 -1.49 -12.11
N PHE A 56 12.69 -2.36 -13.04
CA PHE A 56 13.57 -2.81 -14.11
C PHE A 56 13.23 -2.08 -15.41
N ALA A 57 14.28 -1.74 -16.19
CA ALA A 57 14.09 -1.27 -17.54
C ALA A 57 13.52 -2.40 -18.41
N SER A 58 12.69 -2.05 -19.38
CA SER A 58 12.10 -2.99 -20.33
C SER A 58 12.29 -2.47 -21.74
N ILE A 59 12.59 -3.38 -22.68
CA ILE A 59 12.70 -3.10 -24.11
C ILE A 59 11.40 -3.48 -24.86
N GLY A 60 10.59 -4.34 -24.27
CA GLY A 60 9.34 -4.82 -24.85
C GLY A 60 8.12 -4.27 -24.12
N PRO A 61 7.62 -4.96 -23.08
CA PRO A 61 6.40 -4.56 -22.39
C PRO A 61 6.58 -3.25 -21.63
N LEU A 62 5.49 -2.49 -21.50
CA LEU A 62 5.48 -1.21 -20.80
C LEU A 62 5.82 -1.40 -19.30
N SER A 63 6.95 -0.81 -18.89
CA SER A 63 7.40 -0.80 -17.50
C SER A 63 7.21 0.60 -16.91
N ILE A 64 6.30 0.73 -15.95
CA ILE A 64 5.96 1.98 -15.25
C ILE A 64 6.58 1.95 -13.86
N GLN A 65 7.13 3.09 -13.40
CA GLN A 65 7.60 3.24 -12.03
C GLN A 65 6.42 3.05 -11.06
N ARG A 66 6.56 2.09 -10.14
CA ARG A 66 5.60 1.83 -9.08
C ARG A 66 6.03 2.53 -7.79
N SER A 67 5.04 2.87 -6.98
CA SER A 67 5.24 3.54 -5.68
C SER A 67 4.36 2.92 -4.61
N VAL A 68 4.67 3.25 -3.37
CA VAL A 68 3.81 3.02 -2.21
C VAL A 68 3.52 4.37 -1.58
N LEU A 69 2.26 4.64 -1.32
CA LEU A 69 1.80 5.77 -0.54
C LEU A 69 1.52 5.29 0.89
N GLU A 70 2.35 5.71 1.84
CA GLU A 70 2.17 5.44 3.26
C GLU A 70 1.45 6.62 3.91
N CYS A 71 0.35 6.33 4.63
CA CYS A 71 -0.40 7.30 5.40
C CYS A 71 -0.61 6.79 6.83
N ALA A 72 -0.18 7.52 7.84
CA ALA A 72 -0.59 7.26 9.20
C ALA A 72 -1.96 7.92 9.46
N ILE A 73 -2.96 7.12 9.75
CA ILE A 73 -4.34 7.58 9.92
C ILE A 73 -4.78 7.34 11.35
N GLN A 74 -5.40 8.34 11.96
CA GLN A 74 -6.06 8.18 13.24
C GLN A 74 -7.37 7.44 13.06
N THR A 75 -7.48 6.28 13.67
CA THR A 75 -8.71 5.47 13.69
C THR A 75 -9.28 5.40 15.10
N GLU A 76 -10.49 4.86 15.25
CA GLU A 76 -11.10 4.58 16.56
C GLU A 76 -10.29 3.54 17.36
N CYS A 77 -9.52 2.69 16.67
CA CYS A 77 -8.63 1.68 17.28
C CYS A 77 -7.23 2.21 17.60
N GLY A 78 -6.99 3.50 17.44
CA GLY A 78 -5.68 4.13 17.50
C GLY A 78 -5.08 4.42 16.12
N PRO A 79 -3.85 4.96 16.06
CA PRO A 79 -3.20 5.26 14.79
C PRO A 79 -2.76 3.98 14.09
N ILE A 80 -2.97 3.90 12.78
CA ILE A 80 -2.60 2.77 11.91
C ILE A 80 -1.92 3.32 10.66
N ARG A 81 -0.88 2.65 10.18
CA ARG A 81 -0.24 2.95 8.89
C ARG A 81 -0.96 2.21 7.77
N PHE A 82 -1.44 2.96 6.80
CA PHE A 82 -2.04 2.41 5.58
C PHE A 82 -1.08 2.60 4.42
N TYR A 83 -0.87 1.54 3.66
CA TYR A 83 -0.06 1.54 2.46
C TYR A 83 -0.96 1.32 1.24
N SER A 84 -1.15 2.35 0.42
CA SER A 84 -1.80 2.23 -0.89
C SER A 84 -0.75 1.96 -1.94
N LEU A 85 -0.91 0.87 -2.70
CA LEU A 85 0.11 0.41 -3.64
C LEU A 85 -0.48 -0.25 -4.89
N HIS A 86 0.35 -0.35 -5.93
CA HIS A 86 0.07 -1.13 -7.12
C HIS A 86 1.39 -1.71 -7.63
N LEU A 87 1.60 -3.02 -7.49
CA LEU A 87 2.83 -3.68 -7.90
C LEU A 87 2.88 -3.88 -9.42
N THR A 88 4.06 -4.22 -9.94
CA THR A 88 4.23 -4.48 -11.37
C THR A 88 3.49 -5.74 -11.81
N HIS A 89 2.85 -5.68 -12.98
CA HIS A 89 2.18 -6.83 -13.60
C HIS A 89 3.13 -7.72 -14.44
N LEU A 90 4.37 -7.27 -14.70
CA LEU A 90 5.23 -7.85 -15.72
C LEU A 90 5.65 -9.30 -15.46
N SER A 91 6.19 -9.57 -14.26
CA SER A 91 6.58 -10.93 -13.86
C SER A 91 6.84 -11.05 -12.37
N ALA A 92 6.91 -12.28 -11.87
CA ALA A 92 7.28 -12.58 -10.49
C ALA A 92 8.70 -12.06 -10.14
N GLU A 93 9.65 -12.16 -11.07
CA GLU A 93 11.03 -11.70 -10.89
C GLU A 93 11.11 -10.18 -10.69
N THR A 94 10.20 -9.42 -11.33
CA THR A 94 10.13 -7.96 -11.18
C THR A 94 9.29 -7.55 -9.97
N ARG A 95 8.32 -8.38 -9.54
CA ARG A 95 7.49 -8.14 -8.34
C ARG A 95 8.20 -8.47 -7.03
N MET A 96 8.94 -9.59 -6.96
CA MET A 96 9.61 -10.01 -5.71
C MET A 96 10.48 -8.92 -5.08
N PRO A 97 11.35 -8.18 -5.81
CA PRO A 97 12.06 -7.04 -5.24
C PRO A 97 11.15 -5.94 -4.68
N GLN A 98 9.95 -5.74 -5.28
CA GLN A 98 8.97 -4.78 -4.78
C GLN A 98 8.33 -5.27 -3.47
N VAL A 99 7.98 -6.56 -3.39
CA VAL A 99 7.48 -7.20 -2.15
C VAL A 99 8.52 -7.10 -1.03
N HIS A 100 9.78 -7.45 -1.30
CA HIS A 100 10.86 -7.34 -0.32
C HIS A 100 11.05 -5.88 0.15
N SER A 101 10.94 -4.91 -0.77
CA SER A 101 11.02 -3.49 -0.42
C SER A 101 9.86 -3.07 0.49
N LEU A 102 8.63 -3.51 0.19
CA LEU A 102 7.44 -3.25 0.98
C LEU A 102 7.55 -3.81 2.40
N LEU A 103 7.96 -5.08 2.54
CA LEU A 103 8.16 -5.72 3.84
C LEU A 103 9.28 -5.03 4.66
N ARG A 104 10.34 -4.57 3.98
CA ARG A 104 11.40 -3.78 4.62
C ARG A 104 10.88 -2.44 5.13
N LEU A 105 10.12 -1.69 4.32
CA LEU A 105 9.50 -0.43 4.74
C LEU A 105 8.65 -0.60 6.00
N HIS A 106 7.87 -1.69 6.08
CA HIS A 106 7.10 -1.98 7.29
C HIS A 106 7.98 -2.26 8.50
N ARG A 107 8.97 -3.15 8.36
CA ARG A 107 9.85 -3.57 9.44
C ARG A 107 10.72 -2.43 9.96
N ASP A 108 11.27 -1.62 9.05
CA ASP A 108 12.24 -0.57 9.40
C ASP A 108 11.55 0.72 9.90
N ALA A 109 10.23 0.85 9.70
CA ALA A 109 9.47 2.05 10.05
C ALA A 109 9.61 2.52 11.50
N GLN A 110 9.74 1.57 12.45
CA GLN A 110 9.96 1.90 13.87
C GLN A 110 11.36 2.46 14.13
N ILE A 111 12.34 1.99 13.36
CA ILE A 111 13.74 2.45 13.46
C ILE A 111 13.87 3.84 12.83
N GLU A 112 13.20 4.06 11.70
CA GLU A 112 13.21 5.35 10.99
C GLU A 112 12.42 6.44 11.74
N GLY A 113 11.42 6.05 12.52
CA GLY A 113 10.53 6.98 13.22
C GLY A 113 9.56 7.72 12.27
N PRO A 114 8.81 8.71 12.77
CA PRO A 114 7.91 9.54 11.96
C PRO A 114 8.70 10.49 11.03
N PRO A 115 8.04 11.12 10.02
CA PRO A 115 8.72 12.02 9.07
C PRO A 115 9.47 13.19 9.72
N VAL A 116 9.01 13.63 10.88
CA VAL A 116 9.65 14.63 11.71
C VAL A 116 9.81 14.06 13.11
N CYS A 117 11.02 13.97 13.62
CA CYS A 117 11.33 13.44 14.95
C CYS A 117 12.55 14.16 15.53
N GLY A 118 12.76 13.97 16.84
CA GLY A 118 13.84 14.61 17.60
C GLY A 118 13.44 15.96 18.19
N ASP A 119 14.35 16.55 18.96
CA ASP A 119 14.16 17.86 19.60
C ASP A 119 14.76 18.95 18.71
N ALA A 120 13.91 19.79 18.15
CA ALA A 120 14.34 20.99 17.44
C ALA A 120 14.23 22.19 18.40
N ASN A 121 15.22 22.38 19.25
CA ASN A 121 15.32 23.55 20.13
C ASN A 121 15.06 24.85 19.35
N GLY A 122 13.79 25.34 19.37
CA GLY A 122 13.35 26.58 18.75
C GLY A 122 13.18 26.55 17.22
N GLY A 123 13.03 25.38 16.58
CA GLY A 123 12.80 25.29 15.14
C GLY A 123 11.32 25.36 14.78
N TYR A 124 10.95 26.21 13.84
CA TYR A 124 9.57 26.38 13.33
C TYR A 124 8.94 25.12 12.71
N TRP A 125 9.72 24.08 12.42
CA TRP A 125 9.25 22.79 11.92
C TRP A 125 8.31 22.04 12.88
N HIS A 126 8.38 22.35 14.18
CA HIS A 126 7.51 21.74 15.19
C HIS A 126 6.31 22.62 15.56
N ASP A 127 6.24 23.86 15.06
CA ASP A 127 5.15 24.77 15.37
C ASP A 127 3.82 24.24 14.82
N GLY A 128 2.93 23.82 15.73
CA GLY A 128 1.63 23.26 15.40
C GLY A 128 1.66 21.82 14.83
N VAL A 129 2.80 21.17 14.78
CA VAL A 129 2.94 19.78 14.35
C VAL A 129 3.00 18.86 15.56
N ALA A 130 2.00 17.99 15.71
CA ALA A 130 2.05 16.96 16.74
C ALA A 130 3.15 15.94 16.39
N GLN A 131 4.05 15.70 17.34
CA GLN A 131 5.03 14.61 17.21
C GLN A 131 4.32 13.30 17.59
N GLU A 132 3.90 12.57 16.59
CA GLU A 132 3.23 11.30 16.75
C GLU A 132 4.26 10.17 16.60
N PRO A 133 4.23 9.13 17.45
CA PRO A 133 5.07 7.96 17.22
C PRO A 133 4.63 7.25 15.94
N THR A 134 5.57 6.57 15.29
CA THR A 134 5.24 5.70 14.15
C THR A 134 4.34 4.55 14.65
N PRO A 135 3.13 4.35 14.11
CA PRO A 135 2.27 3.25 14.51
C PRO A 135 2.91 1.89 14.17
N ASP A 136 2.87 0.91 15.08
CA ASP A 136 3.30 -0.48 14.80
C ASP A 136 2.34 -1.17 13.83
N ALA A 137 1.04 -0.94 14.05
CA ALA A 137 -0.01 -1.54 13.24
C ALA A 137 -0.01 -0.99 11.81
N ALA A 138 -0.19 -1.88 10.84
CA ALA A 138 -0.20 -1.52 9.42
C ALA A 138 -1.19 -2.34 8.61
N ILE A 139 -1.68 -1.75 7.52
CA ILE A 139 -2.55 -2.40 6.52
C ILE A 139 -2.02 -2.06 5.13
N LEU A 140 -1.77 -3.09 4.32
CA LEU A 140 -1.40 -2.97 2.91
C LEU A 140 -2.65 -3.14 2.06
N LEU A 141 -2.90 -2.21 1.14
CA LEU A 141 -4.09 -2.18 0.28
C LEU A 141 -3.71 -1.91 -1.17
N GLY A 142 -4.31 -2.63 -2.10
CA GLY A 142 -4.19 -2.34 -3.53
C GLY A 142 -4.07 -3.56 -4.41
N ASP A 143 -3.68 -3.29 -5.67
CA ASP A 143 -3.42 -4.31 -6.68
C ASP A 143 -1.98 -4.83 -6.55
N PHE A 144 -1.86 -6.08 -6.15
CA PHE A 144 -0.57 -6.76 -5.99
C PHE A 144 -0.13 -7.51 -7.24
N ASN A 145 -1.01 -7.67 -8.23
CA ASN A 145 -0.73 -8.35 -9.50
C ASN A 145 -0.19 -9.79 -9.35
N PHE A 146 -0.58 -10.49 -8.29
CA PHE A 146 -0.28 -11.92 -8.07
C PHE A 146 -1.48 -12.64 -7.45
N GLN A 147 -1.50 -13.96 -7.53
CA GLN A 147 -2.56 -14.81 -6.98
C GLN A 147 -2.14 -15.44 -5.63
N PRO A 148 -3.10 -15.96 -4.83
CA PRO A 148 -2.85 -16.53 -3.48
C PRO A 148 -1.88 -17.71 -3.43
N ASN A 149 -1.68 -18.43 -4.53
CA ASN A 149 -0.76 -19.56 -4.65
C ASN A 149 0.66 -19.15 -5.10
N SER A 150 0.92 -17.85 -5.24
CA SER A 150 2.21 -17.34 -5.70
C SER A 150 3.28 -17.34 -4.60
N ARG A 151 4.53 -17.22 -5.03
CA ARG A 151 5.68 -17.03 -4.12
C ARG A 151 5.60 -15.69 -3.41
N GLU A 152 5.16 -14.64 -4.10
CA GLU A 152 4.99 -13.29 -3.59
C GLU A 152 3.96 -13.26 -2.44
N TYR A 153 2.85 -13.97 -2.61
CA TYR A 153 1.84 -14.10 -1.54
C TYR A 153 2.44 -14.78 -0.31
N SER A 154 3.14 -15.91 -0.51
CA SER A 154 3.78 -16.66 0.59
C SER A 154 4.88 -15.86 1.29
N GLU A 155 5.55 -14.95 0.58
CA GLU A 155 6.54 -14.03 1.18
C GLU A 155 5.89 -13.04 2.15
N ILE A 156 4.66 -12.60 1.87
CA ILE A 156 3.92 -11.64 2.70
C ILE A 156 3.28 -12.32 3.92
N VAL A 157 2.55 -13.42 3.70
CA VAL A 157 1.73 -14.06 4.76
C VAL A 157 2.39 -15.26 5.43
N GLY A 158 3.59 -15.63 4.96
CA GLY A 158 4.34 -16.79 5.44
C GLY A 158 4.03 -18.09 4.68
N PRO A 159 4.94 -19.08 4.75
CA PRO A 159 4.79 -20.35 4.06
C PRO A 159 3.70 -21.23 4.72
N LEU A 160 3.16 -22.13 3.92
CA LEU A 160 2.26 -23.17 4.43
C LEU A 160 3.01 -24.13 5.35
N SER A 161 2.39 -24.48 6.45
CA SER A 161 2.84 -25.53 7.36
C SER A 161 2.35 -26.90 6.88
N PRO A 162 3.18 -27.96 6.94
CA PRO A 162 2.70 -29.30 6.66
C PRO A 162 1.68 -29.81 7.72
N TYR A 163 1.55 -29.10 8.82
CA TYR A 163 0.58 -29.38 9.89
C TYR A 163 -0.70 -28.55 9.81
N GLY A 164 -0.89 -27.83 8.72
CA GLY A 164 -2.02 -26.91 8.48
C GLY A 164 -1.70 -25.46 8.80
N GLY A 165 -2.39 -24.55 8.11
CA GLY A 165 -2.22 -23.10 8.24
C GLY A 165 -0.90 -22.56 7.69
N ARG A 166 -0.61 -21.30 7.99
CA ARG A 166 0.61 -20.59 7.56
C ARG A 166 1.46 -20.22 8.77
N ILE A 167 2.78 -20.17 8.55
CA ILE A 167 3.76 -19.74 9.55
C ILE A 167 3.97 -18.24 9.38
N THR A 168 3.11 -17.46 10.02
CA THR A 168 3.18 -15.99 9.94
C THR A 168 4.19 -15.44 10.96
N HIS A 169 5.09 -14.59 10.51
CA HIS A 169 6.02 -13.88 11.39
C HIS A 169 5.27 -12.85 12.25
N PRO A 170 5.62 -12.63 13.53
CA PRO A 170 4.96 -11.64 14.39
C PRO A 170 4.96 -10.21 13.82
N LEU A 171 6.00 -9.85 13.05
CA LEU A 171 6.10 -8.59 12.29
C LEU A 171 5.66 -8.74 10.81
N GLY A 172 4.94 -9.81 10.48
CA GLY A 172 4.42 -10.07 9.15
C GLY A 172 2.97 -9.65 9.01
N PHE A 173 2.35 -10.13 7.96
CA PHE A 173 0.97 -9.82 7.60
C PHE A 173 0.12 -11.07 7.50
N VAL A 174 -1.17 -10.91 7.68
CA VAL A 174 -2.20 -11.90 7.39
C VAL A 174 -3.12 -11.36 6.30
N ASP A 175 -3.70 -12.23 5.52
CA ASP A 175 -4.71 -11.87 4.51
C ASP A 175 -6.05 -11.67 5.20
N ALA A 176 -6.63 -10.47 5.09
CA ALA A 176 -7.91 -10.14 5.72
C ALA A 176 -9.06 -11.00 5.18
N TRP A 177 -9.02 -11.39 3.91
CA TRP A 177 -10.00 -12.27 3.29
C TRP A 177 -10.03 -13.64 3.96
N VAL A 178 -8.85 -14.26 4.11
CA VAL A 178 -8.70 -15.59 4.73
C VAL A 178 -9.04 -15.54 6.22
N MET A 179 -8.64 -14.48 6.91
CA MET A 179 -8.96 -14.30 8.34
C MET A 179 -10.44 -14.04 8.60
N ALA A 180 -11.20 -13.60 7.59
CA ALA A 180 -12.64 -13.42 7.66
C ALA A 180 -13.41 -14.63 7.09
N ASP A 181 -12.84 -15.84 7.20
CA ASP A 181 -13.39 -17.11 6.73
C ASP A 181 -13.54 -17.24 5.20
N GLY A 182 -12.81 -16.42 4.44
CA GLY A 182 -12.67 -16.57 2.99
C GLY A 182 -11.72 -17.73 2.64
N GLU A 183 -12.00 -18.43 1.55
CA GLU A 183 -11.10 -19.46 1.04
C GLU A 183 -9.95 -18.81 0.24
N ASP A 184 -8.75 -19.40 0.27
CA ASP A 184 -7.55 -18.87 -0.41
C ASP A 184 -7.76 -18.66 -1.93
N ASP A 185 -8.58 -19.49 -2.55
CA ASP A 185 -8.86 -19.50 -3.99
C ASP A 185 -10.16 -18.79 -4.40
N SER A 186 -10.75 -18.02 -3.50
CA SER A 186 -11.97 -17.23 -3.73
C SER A 186 -11.74 -15.73 -3.50
N GLY A 187 -12.80 -14.92 -3.56
CA GLY A 187 -12.69 -13.47 -3.38
C GLY A 187 -12.10 -12.76 -4.60
N TYR A 188 -12.56 -13.14 -5.80
CA TYR A 188 -12.07 -12.60 -7.06
C TYR A 188 -12.27 -11.09 -7.19
N THR A 189 -11.26 -10.40 -7.66
CA THR A 189 -11.26 -8.94 -7.87
C THR A 189 -11.00 -8.54 -9.32
N ALA A 190 -10.56 -9.49 -10.13
CA ALA A 190 -10.21 -9.29 -11.54
C ALA A 190 -10.51 -10.53 -12.36
N GLU A 191 -10.38 -10.38 -13.68
CA GLU A 191 -10.38 -11.47 -14.67
C GLU A 191 -9.04 -11.45 -15.40
N VAL A 192 -8.38 -12.61 -15.48
CA VAL A 192 -7.11 -12.79 -16.16
C VAL A 192 -7.22 -13.98 -17.09
N GLU A 193 -7.00 -13.78 -18.40
CA GLU A 193 -7.11 -14.84 -19.42
C GLU A 193 -8.46 -15.58 -19.36
N ASP A 194 -9.55 -14.82 -19.25
CA ASP A 194 -10.93 -15.31 -19.15
C ASP A 194 -11.20 -16.17 -17.87
N ALA A 195 -10.35 -16.06 -16.85
CA ALA A 195 -10.52 -16.74 -15.56
C ALA A 195 -10.58 -15.75 -14.39
N PRO A 196 -11.47 -15.99 -13.40
CA PRO A 196 -11.50 -15.19 -12.17
C PRO A 196 -10.18 -15.25 -11.44
N ALA A 197 -9.68 -14.08 -10.98
CA ALA A 197 -8.44 -13.95 -10.27
C ALA A 197 -8.57 -12.98 -9.09
N ARG A 198 -7.88 -13.27 -7.99
CA ARG A 198 -7.74 -12.33 -6.87
C ARG A 198 -6.36 -11.67 -6.96
N LEU A 199 -6.34 -10.39 -7.33
CA LEU A 199 -5.15 -9.58 -7.49
C LEU A 199 -5.08 -8.43 -6.48
N ASP A 200 -6.23 -8.01 -5.95
CA ASP A 200 -6.33 -6.98 -4.94
C ASP A 200 -6.46 -7.61 -3.55
N TYR A 201 -5.74 -7.06 -2.61
CA TYR A 201 -5.68 -7.59 -1.25
C TYR A 201 -5.76 -6.49 -0.20
N ALA A 202 -6.22 -6.90 0.99
CA ALA A 202 -6.01 -6.22 2.24
C ALA A 202 -5.16 -7.12 3.14
N PHE A 203 -3.86 -6.84 3.23
CA PHE A 203 -2.99 -7.52 4.18
C PHE A 203 -2.87 -6.70 5.45
N VAL A 204 -3.15 -7.32 6.57
CA VAL A 204 -3.22 -6.69 7.90
C VAL A 204 -2.04 -7.19 8.74
N SER A 205 -1.32 -6.30 9.42
CA SER A 205 -0.24 -6.72 10.32
C SER A 205 -0.74 -7.74 11.35
N ALA A 206 0.08 -8.74 11.66
CA ALA A 206 -0.28 -9.85 12.55
C ALA A 206 -0.81 -9.36 13.92
N SER A 207 -0.35 -8.20 14.39
CA SER A 207 -0.82 -7.55 15.63
C SER A 207 -2.29 -7.13 15.61
N LEU A 208 -2.92 -7.05 14.43
CA LEU A 208 -4.32 -6.68 14.25
C LEU A 208 -5.22 -7.86 13.86
N CYS A 209 -4.69 -9.07 13.69
CA CYS A 209 -5.43 -10.20 13.15
C CYS A 209 -6.74 -10.48 13.90
N ASP A 210 -6.74 -10.44 15.24
CA ASP A 210 -7.91 -10.64 16.09
C ASP A 210 -8.96 -9.53 15.98
N ARG A 211 -8.67 -8.43 15.30
CA ARG A 211 -9.58 -7.30 15.10
C ARG A 211 -10.33 -7.35 13.78
N ILE A 212 -9.95 -8.25 12.88
CA ILE A 212 -10.66 -8.46 11.62
C ILE A 212 -12.03 -9.06 11.95
N ARG A 213 -13.11 -8.47 11.41
CA ARG A 213 -14.50 -8.92 11.62
C ARG A 213 -15.14 -9.42 10.36
N SER A 214 -14.83 -8.80 9.22
CA SER A 214 -15.38 -9.16 7.92
C SER A 214 -14.47 -8.62 6.82
N CYS A 215 -14.46 -9.29 5.69
CA CYS A 215 -13.86 -8.84 4.44
C CYS A 215 -14.77 -9.28 3.30
N TRP A 216 -15.01 -8.42 2.35
CA TRP A 216 -15.83 -8.76 1.17
C TRP A 216 -15.31 -8.03 -0.07
N VAL A 217 -15.63 -8.57 -1.23
CA VAL A 217 -15.40 -7.92 -2.52
C VAL A 217 -16.70 -7.30 -3.00
N ASP A 218 -16.67 -6.03 -3.36
CA ASP A 218 -17.82 -5.34 -3.95
C ASP A 218 -17.76 -5.48 -5.46
N HIS A 219 -18.82 -6.05 -6.05
CA HIS A 219 -18.96 -6.29 -7.48
C HIS A 219 -19.96 -5.34 -8.16
N HIS A 220 -20.31 -4.21 -7.52
CA HIS A 220 -21.29 -3.25 -8.04
C HIS A 220 -20.68 -2.15 -8.89
#